data_1ddd241f15ef5b3b634a2f65b3c4c851
#
_entry.id   1ddd241f15ef5b3b634a2f65b3c4c851
#
_cell.length_a   1.000
_cell.length_b   1.000
_cell.length_c   1.000
_cell.angle_alpha   90.00
_cell.angle_beta   90.00
_cell.angle_gamma   90.00
#
_symmetry.space_group_name_H-M   'P 1'
#
loop_
_entity.id
_entity.type
_entity.pdbx_description
1 polymer ?
#
loop_
_entity_poly.entity_id
_entity_poly.type
_entity_poly.pdbx_seq_one_letter_code
_entity_poly.pdbx_strand_id
1 'polypeptide(L)'
;MNFHQQFKFLNSISTHASKAIIDLHILIMRCDNRVSLSEQHHTQDIIDLLPWTDGNSKQAYYQMSVAKVRDVLANHEVEDLLQQISDVLNNQITREQLEFLTTMIVSADHVFTDAEAEVVEMLMAMQ
;
A
#
# COMPACT_ATOMS: atom_id res chain seq x y z
N MET A 1 -1.06 13.34 -18.31
CA MET A 1 -0.19 13.28 -17.13
C MET A 1 0.43 11.89 -17.02
N ASN A 2 1.74 11.81 -16.88
CA ASN A 2 2.41 10.52 -16.82
C ASN A 2 2.43 9.96 -15.39
N PHE A 3 2.89 8.71 -15.25
CA PHE A 3 2.93 8.00 -13.97
C PHE A 3 3.71 8.78 -12.91
N HIS A 4 4.89 9.30 -13.24
CA HIS A 4 5.72 10.01 -12.28
C HIS A 4 5.06 11.29 -11.76
N GLN A 5 4.36 12.01 -12.64
CA GLN A 5 3.67 13.24 -12.23
C GLN A 5 2.52 12.95 -11.27
N GLN A 6 1.79 11.86 -11.51
CA GLN A 6 0.65 11.47 -10.67
C GLN A 6 1.09 11.09 -9.26
N PHE A 7 2.27 10.51 -9.10
CA PHE A 7 2.80 10.08 -7.81
C PHE A 7 3.85 11.02 -7.23
N LYS A 8 3.93 12.25 -7.73
CA LYS A 8 4.96 13.20 -7.30
C LYS A 8 4.90 13.48 -5.79
N PHE A 9 3.72 13.43 -5.19
CA PHE A 9 3.59 13.66 -3.76
C PHE A 9 4.37 12.64 -2.91
N LEU A 10 4.67 11.49 -3.47
CA LEU A 10 5.45 10.47 -2.76
C LEU A 10 6.90 10.87 -2.54
N ASN A 11 7.41 11.87 -3.29
CA ASN A 11 8.80 12.30 -3.15
C ASN A 11 9.09 13.01 -1.82
N SER A 12 8.06 13.48 -1.11
CA SER A 12 8.23 14.29 0.09
C SER A 12 7.83 13.56 1.38
N ILE A 13 7.45 12.29 1.31
CA ILE A 13 7.07 11.53 2.50
C ILE A 13 8.30 10.93 3.17
N SER A 14 8.15 10.55 4.45
CA SER A 14 9.25 9.92 5.21
C SER A 14 9.42 8.45 4.83
N THR A 15 10.56 7.86 5.23
CA THR A 15 10.77 6.42 5.09
C THR A 15 9.71 5.64 5.86
N HIS A 16 9.31 6.15 7.04
CA HIS A 16 8.26 5.52 7.84
C HIS A 16 6.93 5.45 7.07
N ALA A 17 6.57 6.55 6.40
CA ALA A 17 5.38 6.57 5.54
C ALA A 17 5.54 5.65 4.33
N SER A 18 6.74 5.56 3.77
CA SER A 18 7.02 4.64 2.66
C SER A 18 6.78 3.19 3.08
N LYS A 19 7.19 2.82 4.30
CA LYS A 19 6.92 1.48 4.84
C LYS A 19 5.43 1.21 4.97
N ALA A 20 4.66 2.21 5.43
CA ALA A 20 3.21 2.06 5.55
C ALA A 20 2.56 1.86 4.17
N ILE A 21 3.03 2.55 3.14
CA ILE A 21 2.51 2.39 1.78
C ILE A 21 2.84 1.00 1.23
N ILE A 22 4.04 0.47 1.51
CA ILE A 22 4.39 -0.89 1.10
C ILE A 22 3.46 -1.90 1.76
N ASP A 23 3.23 -1.75 3.07
CA ASP A 23 2.32 -2.64 3.79
C ASP A 23 0.91 -2.60 3.21
N LEU A 24 0.40 -1.40 2.92
CA LEU A 24 -0.92 -1.22 2.34
C LEU A 24 -1.02 -1.87 0.96
N HIS A 25 -0.01 -1.66 0.13
CA HIS A 25 0.01 -2.21 -1.21
C HIS A 25 -0.06 -3.73 -1.18
N ILE A 26 0.76 -4.35 -0.34
CA ILE A 26 0.80 -5.81 -0.22
C ILE A 26 -0.52 -6.32 0.35
N LEU A 27 -1.09 -5.63 1.35
CA LEU A 27 -2.36 -6.03 1.93
C LEU A 27 -3.47 -6.06 0.89
N ILE A 28 -3.60 -5.02 0.09
CA ILE A 28 -4.62 -4.95 -0.95
C ILE A 28 -4.42 -6.06 -1.98
N MET A 29 -3.17 -6.31 -2.38
CA MET A 29 -2.89 -7.35 -3.37
C MET A 29 -3.20 -8.75 -2.87
N ARG A 30 -3.04 -9.01 -1.58
CA ARG A 30 -3.12 -10.37 -1.03
C ARG A 30 -4.40 -10.67 -0.27
N CYS A 31 -5.28 -9.69 -0.06
CA CYS A 31 -6.46 -9.88 0.77
C CYS A 31 -7.45 -10.91 0.18
N ASP A 32 -7.38 -11.19 -1.10
CA ASP A 32 -8.23 -12.18 -1.76
C ASP A 32 -7.44 -13.41 -2.23
N ASN A 33 -6.19 -13.55 -1.81
CA ASN A 33 -5.28 -14.65 -2.17
C ASN A 33 -4.94 -14.74 -3.66
N ARG A 34 -5.11 -13.62 -4.39
CA ARG A 34 -4.81 -13.57 -5.81
C ARG A 34 -3.77 -12.47 -6.06
N VAL A 35 -2.71 -12.82 -6.79
CA VAL A 35 -1.67 -11.87 -7.18
C VAL A 35 -1.40 -12.08 -8.67
N SER A 36 -1.78 -11.10 -9.49
CA SER A 36 -1.54 -11.16 -10.92
C SER A 36 -0.14 -10.64 -11.25
N LEU A 37 0.34 -10.93 -12.47
CA LEU A 37 1.60 -10.41 -12.95
C LEU A 37 1.54 -8.87 -13.07
N SER A 38 0.39 -8.34 -13.51
CA SER A 38 0.18 -6.89 -13.61
C SER A 38 0.31 -6.22 -12.24
N GLU A 39 -0.25 -6.83 -11.19
CA GLU A 39 -0.14 -6.29 -9.83
C GLU A 39 1.30 -6.26 -9.36
N GLN A 40 2.09 -7.31 -9.67
CA GLN A 40 3.49 -7.38 -9.29
C GLN A 40 4.30 -6.27 -9.96
N HIS A 41 4.09 -6.03 -11.24
CA HIS A 41 4.78 -4.97 -11.97
C HIS A 41 4.39 -3.58 -11.43
N HIS A 42 3.11 -3.37 -11.16
CA HIS A 42 2.63 -2.10 -10.63
C HIS A 42 3.20 -1.83 -9.23
N THR A 43 3.28 -2.86 -8.40
CA THR A 43 3.87 -2.77 -7.08
C THR A 43 5.32 -2.31 -7.16
N GLN A 44 6.11 -2.91 -8.05
CA GLN A 44 7.51 -2.55 -8.19
C GLN A 44 7.66 -1.09 -8.64
N ASP A 45 6.82 -0.64 -9.57
CA ASP A 45 6.85 0.74 -10.05
C ASP A 45 6.60 1.73 -8.92
N ILE A 46 5.62 1.47 -8.07
CA ILE A 46 5.31 2.33 -6.93
C ILE A 46 6.42 2.30 -5.88
N ILE A 47 6.93 1.11 -5.56
CA ILE A 47 8.00 0.97 -4.57
C ILE A 47 9.24 1.74 -5.00
N ASP A 48 9.58 1.70 -6.28
CA ASP A 48 10.75 2.41 -6.81
C ASP A 48 10.66 3.93 -6.62
N LEU A 49 9.45 4.48 -6.53
CA LEU A 49 9.23 5.91 -6.32
C LEU A 49 9.32 6.34 -4.86
N LEU A 50 9.26 5.40 -3.92
CA LEU A 50 9.19 5.74 -2.50
C LEU A 50 10.56 6.17 -1.96
N PRO A 51 10.62 7.28 -1.16
CA PRO A 51 11.86 7.68 -0.49
C PRO A 51 12.33 6.62 0.50
N TRP A 52 13.65 6.47 0.61
CA TRP A 52 14.21 5.44 1.50
C TRP A 52 15.54 5.89 2.07
N THR A 53 15.59 6.03 3.38
CA THR A 53 16.81 6.42 4.11
C THR A 53 17.15 5.43 5.21
N ASP A 54 16.47 4.28 5.26
CA ASP A 54 16.74 3.23 6.23
C ASP A 54 18.05 2.51 5.89
N GLY A 55 18.70 1.94 6.90
CA GLY A 55 19.91 1.13 6.72
C GLY A 55 19.65 -0.17 5.97
N ASN A 56 18.43 -0.70 6.02
CA ASN A 56 18.04 -1.89 5.25
C ASN A 56 17.45 -1.46 3.92
N SER A 57 17.58 -2.31 2.89
CA SER A 57 17.05 -2.00 1.57
C SER A 57 15.53 -2.05 1.54
N LYS A 58 14.93 -1.32 0.58
CA LYS A 58 13.48 -1.42 0.32
C LYS A 58 13.08 -2.86 0.03
N GLN A 59 13.90 -3.58 -0.73
CA GLN A 59 13.60 -4.96 -1.08
C GLN A 59 13.55 -5.87 0.15
N ALA A 60 14.47 -5.67 1.10
CA ALA A 60 14.46 -6.43 2.35
C ALA A 60 13.18 -6.14 3.14
N TYR A 61 12.77 -4.87 3.22
CA TYR A 61 11.52 -4.51 3.89
C TYR A 61 10.31 -5.11 3.19
N TYR A 62 10.30 -5.09 1.85
CA TYR A 62 9.22 -5.69 1.07
C TYR A 62 9.04 -7.17 1.43
N GLN A 63 10.12 -7.94 1.51
CA GLN A 63 10.07 -9.36 1.87
C GLN A 63 9.53 -9.55 3.29
N MET A 64 9.96 -8.72 4.22
CA MET A 64 9.46 -8.77 5.59
C MET A 64 7.97 -8.43 5.64
N SER A 65 7.54 -7.44 4.87
CA SER A 65 6.15 -7.01 4.82
C SER A 65 5.23 -8.10 4.25
N VAL A 66 5.69 -8.84 3.26
CA VAL A 66 4.92 -9.97 2.71
C VAL A 66 4.60 -10.99 3.82
N ALA A 67 5.61 -11.34 4.63
CA ALA A 67 5.41 -12.27 5.74
C ALA A 67 4.47 -11.68 6.80
N LYS A 68 4.65 -10.40 7.13
CA LYS A 68 3.81 -9.68 8.09
C LYS A 68 2.34 -9.66 7.67
N VAL A 69 2.08 -9.33 6.41
CA VAL A 69 0.71 -9.27 5.88
C VAL A 69 0.07 -10.65 5.88
N ARG A 70 0.84 -11.68 5.52
CA ARG A 70 0.33 -13.05 5.56
C ARG A 70 -0.14 -13.42 6.97
N ASP A 71 0.65 -13.08 8.00
CA ASP A 71 0.27 -13.35 9.38
C ASP A 71 -0.96 -12.55 9.80
N VAL A 72 -1.04 -11.28 9.39
CA VAL A 72 -2.19 -10.41 9.66
C VAL A 72 -3.46 -11.01 9.08
N LEU A 73 -3.41 -11.49 7.85
CA LEU A 73 -4.58 -12.11 7.21
C LEU A 73 -4.97 -13.43 7.90
N ALA A 74 -3.98 -14.24 8.28
CA ALA A 74 -4.23 -15.51 8.94
C ALA A 74 -4.86 -15.33 10.33
N ASN A 75 -4.51 -14.25 11.03
CA ASN A 75 -4.97 -13.98 12.39
C ASN A 75 -6.14 -12.99 12.46
N HIS A 76 -6.70 -12.60 11.32
CA HIS A 76 -7.82 -11.65 11.24
C HIS A 76 -7.51 -10.31 11.92
N GLU A 77 -6.30 -9.78 11.69
CA GLU A 77 -5.82 -8.54 12.29
C GLU A 77 -5.75 -7.39 11.28
N VAL A 78 -6.52 -7.48 10.20
CA VAL A 78 -6.49 -6.47 9.11
C VAL A 78 -6.83 -5.08 9.62
N GLU A 79 -7.85 -4.97 10.48
CA GLU A 79 -8.26 -3.67 11.00
C GLU A 79 -7.15 -3.01 11.80
N ASP A 80 -6.43 -3.79 12.62
CA ASP A 80 -5.30 -3.27 13.40
C ASP A 80 -4.18 -2.76 12.50
N LEU A 81 -3.85 -3.51 11.45
CA LEU A 81 -2.82 -3.09 10.50
C LEU A 81 -3.25 -1.81 9.77
N LEU A 82 -4.50 -1.73 9.33
CA LEU A 82 -5.01 -0.54 8.65
C LEU A 82 -4.97 0.68 9.56
N GLN A 83 -5.26 0.50 10.85
CA GLN A 83 -5.18 1.61 11.81
C GLN A 83 -3.74 2.13 11.92
N GLN A 84 -2.75 1.23 11.98
CA GLN A 84 -1.35 1.61 12.02
C GLN A 84 -0.95 2.38 10.75
N ILE A 85 -1.38 1.87 9.59
CA ILE A 85 -1.10 2.51 8.30
C ILE A 85 -1.73 3.91 8.27
N SER A 86 -2.99 4.02 8.67
CA SER A 86 -3.72 5.28 8.70
C SER A 86 -3.05 6.30 9.61
N ASP A 87 -2.63 5.88 10.81
CA ASP A 87 -2.00 6.77 11.77
C ASP A 87 -0.68 7.35 11.22
N VAL A 88 0.07 6.56 10.47
CA VAL A 88 1.30 7.02 9.86
C VAL A 88 1.02 7.96 8.69
N LEU A 89 0.09 7.60 7.81
CA LEU A 89 -0.16 8.34 6.57
C LEU A 89 -0.94 9.64 6.77
N ASN A 90 -1.77 9.73 7.81
CA ASN A 90 -2.59 10.93 8.04
C ASN A 90 -1.77 12.20 8.16
N ASN A 91 -0.51 12.11 8.59
CA ASN A 91 0.36 13.27 8.74
C ASN A 91 1.27 13.49 7.53
N GLN A 92 1.22 12.62 6.53
CA GLN A 92 2.15 12.64 5.39
C GLN A 92 1.45 12.94 4.08
N ILE A 93 0.22 12.46 3.89
CA ILE A 93 -0.53 12.66 2.65
C ILE A 93 -1.97 13.05 2.97
N THR A 94 -2.64 13.67 2.00
CA THR A 94 -4.05 14.05 2.14
C THR A 94 -4.96 12.87 1.87
N ARG A 95 -6.24 13.02 2.25
CA ARG A 95 -7.25 12.00 1.95
C ARG A 95 -7.37 11.77 0.44
N GLU A 96 -7.35 12.83 -0.35
CA GLU A 96 -7.44 12.71 -1.80
C GLU A 96 -6.24 11.95 -2.38
N GLN A 97 -5.04 12.19 -1.83
CA GLN A 97 -3.85 11.47 -2.25
C GLN A 97 -3.94 10.00 -1.89
N LEU A 98 -4.48 9.69 -0.71
CA LEU A 98 -4.68 8.31 -0.29
C LEU A 98 -5.71 7.60 -1.19
N GLU A 99 -6.82 8.27 -1.52
CA GLU A 99 -7.81 7.73 -2.46
C GLU A 99 -7.19 7.44 -3.82
N PHE A 100 -6.38 8.37 -4.32
CA PHE A 100 -5.71 8.19 -5.60
C PHE A 100 -4.79 6.96 -5.55
N LEU A 101 -4.00 6.84 -4.49
CA LEU A 101 -3.06 5.74 -4.33
C LEU A 101 -3.78 4.39 -4.27
N THR A 102 -4.83 4.28 -3.45
CA THR A 102 -5.59 3.03 -3.33
C THR A 102 -6.28 2.67 -4.62
N THR A 103 -6.84 3.65 -5.34
CA THR A 103 -7.48 3.42 -6.63
C THR A 103 -6.48 2.85 -7.64
N MET A 104 -5.28 3.38 -7.67
CA MET A 104 -4.25 2.88 -8.59
C MET A 104 -3.81 1.47 -8.24
N ILE A 105 -3.72 1.15 -6.95
CA ILE A 105 -3.38 -0.21 -6.51
C ILE A 105 -4.44 -1.21 -6.96
N VAL A 106 -5.72 -0.92 -6.69
CA VAL A 106 -6.80 -1.88 -7.01
C VAL A 106 -7.07 -1.99 -8.51
N SER A 107 -6.71 -1.00 -9.31
CA SER A 107 -6.95 -1.03 -10.76
C SER A 107 -5.87 -1.79 -11.52
N ALA A 108 -4.82 -2.27 -10.85
CA ALA A 108 -3.67 -2.86 -11.52
C ALA A 108 -4.00 -4.11 -12.33
N ASP A 109 -4.97 -4.91 -11.89
CA ASP A 109 -5.36 -6.14 -12.60
C ASP A 109 -6.73 -6.03 -13.28
N HIS A 110 -7.35 -4.86 -13.25
CA HIS A 110 -8.66 -4.59 -13.84
C HIS A 110 -9.82 -5.39 -13.20
N VAL A 111 -9.56 -6.05 -12.07
CA VAL A 111 -10.59 -6.79 -11.33
C VAL A 111 -10.62 -6.24 -9.90
N PHE A 112 -11.76 -5.62 -9.55
CA PHE A 112 -11.96 -5.06 -8.22
C PHE A 112 -12.81 -6.05 -7.42
N THR A 113 -12.19 -6.81 -6.52
CA THR A 113 -12.86 -7.86 -5.75
C THR A 113 -13.56 -7.27 -4.52
N ASP A 114 -14.51 -8.06 -3.96
CA ASP A 114 -15.19 -7.65 -2.73
C ASP A 114 -14.21 -7.51 -1.55
N ALA A 115 -13.20 -8.38 -1.49
CA ALA A 115 -12.18 -8.31 -0.43
C ALA A 115 -11.37 -7.02 -0.53
N GLU A 116 -10.99 -6.61 -1.74
CA GLU A 116 -10.27 -5.35 -1.95
C GLU A 116 -11.14 -4.15 -1.60
N ALA A 117 -12.42 -4.18 -1.98
CA ALA A 117 -13.35 -3.11 -1.67
C ALA A 117 -13.52 -2.95 -0.15
N GLU A 118 -13.61 -4.05 0.57
CA GLU A 118 -13.74 -4.02 2.02
C GLU A 118 -12.53 -3.38 2.69
N VAL A 119 -11.32 -3.74 2.26
CA VAL A 119 -10.09 -3.16 2.80
C VAL A 119 -10.03 -1.65 2.54
N VAL A 120 -10.34 -1.22 1.33
CA VAL A 120 -10.31 0.20 0.97
C VAL A 120 -11.35 0.98 1.77
N GLU A 121 -12.57 0.44 1.90
CA GLU A 121 -13.63 1.10 2.68
C GLU A 121 -13.24 1.26 4.15
N MET A 122 -12.65 0.22 4.74
CA MET A 122 -12.19 0.28 6.12
C MET A 122 -11.12 1.36 6.29
N LEU A 123 -10.16 1.42 5.39
CA LEU A 123 -9.10 2.42 5.45
C LEU A 123 -9.66 3.84 5.31
N MET A 124 -10.56 4.07 4.35
CA MET A 124 -11.12 5.39 4.12
C MET A 124 -12.01 5.84 5.29
N ALA A 125 -12.65 4.92 5.98
CA ALA A 125 -13.46 5.24 7.16
C ALA A 125 -12.61 5.73 8.34
N MET A 126 -11.32 5.46 8.33
CA MET A 126 -10.39 5.88 9.39
C MET A 126 -9.82 7.30 9.17
N GLN A 127 -10.15 7.92 8.04
CA GLN A 127 -9.61 9.25 7.68
C GLN A 127 -10.40 10.43 8.22
#